data_1fbbd4cb07e915c940b5bb130837bba9
#
_entry.id   1fbbd4cb07e915c940b5bb130837bba9
#
_cell.length_a   1.000
_cell.length_b   1.000
_cell.length_c   1.000
_cell.angle_alpha   90.00
_cell.angle_beta   90.00
_cell.angle_gamma   90.00
#
_symmetry.space_group_name_H-M   'P 1'
#
loop_
_entity.id
_entity.type
_entity.pdbx_description
1 polymer ?
#
loop_
_entity_poly.entity_id
_entity_poly.type
_entity_poly.pdbx_seq_one_letter_code
_entity_poly.pdbx_strand_id
1 'polypeptide(L)'
;DDPTMIRKLQDLSGIDPKDIRADDPDVMKLFSGTEVLGVTPEQIGTSTGVLGIPEFGTNFVRGMVEETHPTTFAELLQLSGLSHGTDVWLGNAQDLIKEGIATLKTVIGCRDDIMVYLMHAGLDPKMAFTIMERVRKGMWLKISEEERNGYIQAMRENNVPDWYIESCGKIKYMFPKAH
;
A
#
# COMPACT_ATOMS: atom_id res chain seq x y z
N ASP A 1 -3.79 4.17 -24.20
CA ASP A 1 -4.68 3.00 -24.13
C ASP A 1 -3.88 1.75 -23.80
N ASP A 2 -3.90 1.36 -22.52
CA ASP A 2 -3.12 0.22 -22.01
C ASP A 2 -3.44 -1.10 -22.71
N PRO A 3 -4.72 -1.45 -23.03
CA PRO A 3 -5.02 -2.69 -23.76
C PRO A 3 -4.38 -2.74 -25.15
N THR A 4 -4.31 -1.62 -25.87
CA THR A 4 -3.69 -1.53 -27.18
C THR A 4 -2.17 -1.73 -27.10
N MET A 5 -1.53 -1.16 -26.09
CA MET A 5 -0.09 -1.33 -25.87
C MET A 5 0.25 -2.75 -25.46
N ILE A 6 -0.52 -3.37 -24.59
CA ILE A 6 -0.34 -4.76 -24.17
C ILE A 6 -0.44 -5.70 -25.41
N ARG A 7 -1.44 -5.50 -26.27
CA ARG A 7 -1.58 -6.28 -27.49
C ARG A 7 -0.41 -6.08 -28.46
N LYS A 8 0.04 -4.86 -28.62
CA LYS A 8 1.22 -4.58 -29.45
C LYS A 8 2.48 -5.26 -28.91
N LEU A 9 2.67 -5.24 -27.60
CA LEU A 9 3.79 -5.94 -26.95
C LEU A 9 3.68 -7.46 -27.15
N GLN A 10 2.48 -8.03 -27.05
CA GLN A 10 2.24 -9.44 -27.35
C GLN A 10 2.63 -9.78 -28.80
N ASP A 11 2.19 -8.98 -29.76
CA ASP A 11 2.49 -9.18 -31.17
C ASP A 11 3.99 -9.08 -31.48
N LEU A 12 4.70 -8.18 -30.79
CA LEU A 12 6.14 -7.97 -30.98
C LEU A 12 7.02 -9.01 -30.27
N SER A 13 6.61 -9.47 -29.11
CA SER A 13 7.40 -10.38 -28.26
C SER A 13 7.03 -11.85 -28.46
N GLY A 14 5.83 -12.14 -28.96
CA GLY A 14 5.28 -13.49 -29.04
C GLY A 14 4.84 -14.06 -27.68
N ILE A 15 4.84 -13.25 -26.62
CA ILE A 15 4.47 -13.67 -25.28
C ILE A 15 3.04 -13.26 -25.00
N ASP A 16 2.16 -14.22 -24.64
CA ASP A 16 0.81 -13.92 -24.20
C ASP A 16 0.84 -13.34 -22.77
N PRO A 17 0.29 -12.14 -22.54
CA PRO A 17 0.23 -11.54 -21.20
C PRO A 17 -0.44 -12.41 -20.15
N LYS A 18 -1.33 -13.32 -20.55
CA LYS A 18 -2.00 -14.27 -19.63
C LYS A 18 -1.05 -15.33 -19.08
N ASP A 19 0.05 -15.59 -19.77
CA ASP A 19 1.06 -16.58 -19.36
C ASP A 19 2.12 -15.96 -18.43
N ILE A 20 2.11 -14.63 -18.25
CA ILE A 20 3.06 -13.93 -17.39
C ILE A 20 2.62 -14.06 -15.94
N ARG A 21 3.52 -14.55 -15.08
CA ARG A 21 3.29 -14.68 -13.65
C ARG A 21 3.48 -13.33 -12.95
N ALA A 22 2.56 -12.97 -12.06
CA ALA A 22 2.65 -11.75 -11.25
C ALA A 22 3.80 -11.81 -10.21
N ASP A 23 4.27 -13.01 -9.87
CA ASP A 23 5.31 -13.27 -8.88
C ASP A 23 6.65 -13.70 -9.50
N ASP A 24 6.91 -13.33 -10.74
CA ASP A 24 8.17 -13.63 -11.43
C ASP A 24 9.35 -13.07 -10.64
N PRO A 25 10.33 -13.91 -10.20
CA PRO A 25 11.45 -13.45 -9.38
C PRO A 25 12.33 -12.42 -10.05
N ASP A 26 12.50 -12.50 -11.38
CA ASP A 26 13.34 -11.54 -12.11
C ASP A 26 12.65 -10.19 -12.23
N VAL A 27 11.33 -10.16 -12.42
CA VAL A 27 10.54 -8.93 -12.38
C VAL A 27 10.60 -8.31 -10.98
N MET A 28 10.50 -9.11 -9.93
CA MET A 28 10.61 -8.61 -8.54
C MET A 28 11.96 -7.96 -8.25
N LYS A 29 13.04 -8.41 -8.84
CA LYS A 29 14.37 -7.81 -8.69
C LYS A 29 14.46 -6.37 -9.22
N LEU A 30 13.57 -5.96 -10.13
CA LEU A 30 13.50 -4.57 -10.62
C LEU A 30 13.19 -3.58 -9.48
N PHE A 31 12.51 -4.01 -8.44
CA PHE A 31 12.13 -3.19 -7.30
C PHE A 31 13.25 -3.03 -6.27
N SER A 32 14.33 -3.79 -6.39
CA SER A 32 15.49 -3.70 -5.48
C SER A 32 16.78 -3.24 -6.15
N GLY A 33 16.86 -3.29 -7.49
CA GLY A 33 18.07 -2.94 -8.21
C GLY A 33 17.87 -2.81 -9.71
N THR A 34 18.97 -2.68 -10.44
CA THR A 34 19.00 -2.49 -11.90
C THR A 34 19.67 -3.65 -12.64
N GLU A 35 20.19 -4.64 -11.92
CA GLU A 35 21.00 -5.73 -12.47
C GLU A 35 20.23 -6.56 -13.51
N VAL A 36 18.95 -6.78 -13.29
CA VAL A 36 18.09 -7.54 -14.23
C VAL A 36 17.99 -6.86 -15.59
N LEU A 37 18.14 -5.55 -15.64
CA LEU A 37 18.15 -4.78 -16.89
C LEU A 37 19.53 -4.78 -17.56
N GLY A 38 20.57 -5.30 -16.91
CA GLY A 38 21.94 -5.28 -17.42
C GLY A 38 22.58 -3.89 -17.48
N VAL A 39 22.08 -2.97 -16.64
CA VAL A 39 22.56 -1.58 -16.56
C VAL A 39 22.90 -1.21 -15.13
N THR A 40 23.78 -0.19 -14.98
CA THR A 40 24.11 0.36 -13.65
C THR A 40 23.16 1.49 -13.28
N PRO A 41 23.01 1.80 -11.97
CA PRO A 41 22.22 2.94 -11.52
C PRO A 41 22.64 4.27 -12.14
N GLU A 42 23.94 4.45 -12.37
CA GLU A 42 24.50 5.67 -12.99
C GLU A 42 24.07 5.82 -14.45
N GLN A 43 23.93 4.71 -15.17
CA GLN A 43 23.53 4.73 -16.59
C GLN A 43 22.09 5.18 -16.79
N ILE A 44 21.21 4.87 -15.85
CA ILE A 44 19.78 5.19 -15.96
C ILE A 44 19.29 6.23 -14.95
N GLY A 45 20.17 6.70 -14.05
CA GLY A 45 19.88 7.74 -13.08
C GLY A 45 18.89 7.34 -11.98
N THR A 46 18.80 6.06 -11.66
CA THR A 46 17.93 5.53 -10.59
C THR A 46 18.54 4.28 -9.98
N SER A 47 18.29 4.08 -8.68
CA SER A 47 18.78 2.92 -7.93
C SER A 47 17.99 1.63 -8.19
N THR A 48 16.79 1.74 -8.75
CA THR A 48 15.90 0.61 -9.04
C THR A 48 15.44 0.62 -10.49
N GLY A 49 14.95 -0.52 -10.98
CA GLY A 49 14.47 -0.68 -12.35
C GLY A 49 13.02 -0.23 -12.60
N VAL A 50 12.41 0.52 -11.68
CA VAL A 50 10.96 0.81 -11.71
C VAL A 50 10.54 2.05 -12.51
N LEU A 51 11.49 2.80 -13.06
CA LEU A 51 11.24 4.07 -13.75
C LEU A 51 10.20 3.93 -14.88
N GLY A 52 10.22 2.83 -15.62
CA GLY A 52 9.29 2.56 -16.73
C GLY A 52 8.02 1.80 -16.34
N ILE A 53 7.85 1.45 -15.07
CA ILE A 53 6.67 0.72 -14.60
C ILE A 53 5.55 1.72 -14.31
N PRO A 54 4.34 1.54 -14.90
CA PRO A 54 3.21 2.41 -14.62
C PRO A 54 2.95 2.56 -13.11
N GLU A 55 2.68 3.78 -12.68
CA GLU A 55 2.45 4.20 -11.29
C GLU A 55 3.69 4.14 -10.37
N PHE A 56 4.70 3.34 -10.67
CA PHE A 56 5.93 3.21 -9.87
C PHE A 56 7.07 4.14 -10.32
N GLY A 57 6.93 4.80 -11.46
CA GLY A 57 7.97 5.68 -12.01
C GLY A 57 8.01 7.10 -11.45
N THR A 58 7.04 7.50 -10.63
CA THR A 58 7.03 8.84 -10.02
C THR A 58 8.10 8.96 -8.93
N ASN A 59 8.63 10.16 -8.70
CA ASN A 59 9.62 10.39 -7.65
C ASN A 59 9.11 9.96 -6.27
N PHE A 60 7.84 10.20 -5.99
CA PHE A 60 7.21 9.83 -4.72
C PHE A 60 7.20 8.30 -4.51
N VAL A 61 6.72 7.54 -5.49
CA VAL A 61 6.64 6.07 -5.38
C VAL A 61 8.03 5.43 -5.44
N ARG A 62 8.95 5.98 -6.25
CA ARG A 62 10.34 5.51 -6.25
C ARG A 62 10.99 5.65 -4.88
N GLY A 63 10.77 6.79 -4.20
CA GLY A 63 11.21 6.97 -2.82
C GLY A 63 10.61 5.94 -1.86
N MET A 64 9.31 5.62 -1.99
CA MET A 64 8.67 4.56 -1.21
C MET A 64 9.32 3.19 -1.43
N VAL A 65 9.61 2.83 -2.68
CA VAL A 65 10.27 1.57 -3.04
C VAL A 65 11.68 1.50 -2.44
N GLU A 66 12.44 2.59 -2.54
CA GLU A 66 13.80 2.68 -1.97
C GLU A 66 13.82 2.57 -0.45
N GLU A 67 12.81 3.12 0.24
CA GLU A 67 12.70 3.05 1.70
C GLU A 67 12.21 1.68 2.20
N THR A 68 11.34 1.01 1.47
CA THR A 68 10.66 -0.21 1.93
C THR A 68 11.26 -1.51 1.43
N HIS A 69 12.01 -1.48 0.33
CA HIS A 69 12.62 -2.66 -0.30
C HIS A 69 11.63 -3.82 -0.48
N PRO A 70 10.53 -3.64 -1.25
CA PRO A 70 9.52 -4.68 -1.40
C PRO A 70 10.12 -5.92 -2.11
N THR A 71 9.79 -7.10 -1.61
CA THR A 71 10.28 -8.37 -2.13
C THR A 71 9.18 -9.30 -2.63
N THR A 72 7.92 -8.97 -2.37
CA THR A 72 6.76 -9.76 -2.76
C THR A 72 5.75 -8.92 -3.53
N PHE A 73 4.93 -9.59 -4.36
CA PHE A 73 3.85 -8.94 -5.08
C PHE A 73 2.81 -8.31 -4.14
N ALA A 74 2.53 -8.97 -3.01
CA ALA A 74 1.63 -8.43 -1.99
C ALA A 74 2.14 -7.09 -1.42
N GLU A 75 3.44 -6.95 -1.22
CA GLU A 75 4.05 -5.70 -0.77
C GLU A 75 3.95 -4.59 -1.83
N LEU A 76 4.05 -4.94 -3.12
CA LEU A 76 3.82 -3.98 -4.21
C LEU A 76 2.39 -3.48 -4.26
N LEU A 77 1.40 -4.36 -4.06
CA LEU A 77 -0.01 -3.96 -3.95
C LEU A 77 -0.23 -3.03 -2.77
N GLN A 78 0.43 -3.30 -1.65
CA GLN A 78 0.36 -2.45 -0.47
C GLN A 78 0.95 -1.06 -0.74
N LEU A 79 2.10 -0.96 -1.39
CA LEU A 79 2.70 0.30 -1.82
C LEU A 79 1.79 1.08 -2.77
N SER A 80 1.14 0.41 -3.70
CA SER A 80 0.17 1.03 -4.60
C SER A 80 -0.98 1.66 -3.81
N GLY A 81 -1.54 0.95 -2.83
CA GLY A 81 -2.57 1.50 -1.95
C GLY A 81 -2.10 2.71 -1.14
N LEU A 82 -0.91 2.61 -0.55
CA LEU A 82 -0.30 3.69 0.24
C LEU A 82 -0.02 4.95 -0.59
N SER A 83 0.31 4.79 -1.88
CA SER A 83 0.65 5.92 -2.77
C SER A 83 -0.55 6.76 -3.20
N HIS A 84 -1.76 6.22 -3.14
CA HIS A 84 -2.99 6.86 -3.64
C HIS A 84 -3.81 7.57 -2.56
N GLY A 85 -3.49 7.38 -1.29
CA GLY A 85 -4.20 8.02 -0.19
C GLY A 85 -3.63 9.39 0.18
N THR A 86 -4.35 10.10 1.04
CA THR A 86 -3.89 11.35 1.65
C THR A 86 -3.60 11.10 3.13
N ASP A 87 -2.38 11.40 3.57
CA ASP A 87 -1.88 11.16 4.93
C ASP A 87 -1.97 9.67 5.35
N VAL A 88 -1.81 8.80 4.38
CA VAL A 88 -1.70 7.34 4.58
C VAL A 88 -0.23 6.93 4.69
N TRP A 89 0.63 7.47 3.82
CA TRP A 89 2.08 7.22 3.82
C TRP A 89 2.86 8.25 4.62
N LEU A 90 2.88 9.51 4.16
CA LEU A 90 3.64 10.57 4.81
C LEU A 90 3.12 10.88 6.22
N GLY A 91 4.03 10.89 7.20
CA GLY A 91 3.68 11.14 8.59
C GLY A 91 2.85 10.05 9.25
N ASN A 92 2.64 8.93 8.60
CA ASN A 92 1.84 7.81 9.05
C ASN A 92 2.58 6.47 8.85
N ALA A 93 2.25 5.69 7.83
CA ALA A 93 2.88 4.39 7.57
C ALA A 93 4.41 4.51 7.42
N GLN A 94 4.90 5.56 6.77
CA GLN A 94 6.34 5.82 6.62
C GLN A 94 7.05 5.88 7.97
N ASP A 95 6.52 6.64 8.92
CA ASP A 95 7.12 6.80 10.24
C ASP A 95 7.06 5.50 11.04
N LEU A 96 5.93 4.80 11.00
CA LEU A 96 5.76 3.50 11.66
C LEU A 96 6.77 2.45 11.19
N ILE A 97 7.06 2.43 9.89
CA ILE A 97 8.05 1.52 9.30
C ILE A 97 9.47 1.94 9.68
N LYS A 98 9.80 3.24 9.60
CA LYS A 98 11.11 3.76 10.00
C LYS A 98 11.46 3.51 11.46
N GLU A 99 10.47 3.65 12.34
CA GLU A 99 10.63 3.43 13.78
C GLU A 99 10.60 1.94 14.17
N GLY A 100 10.34 1.05 13.23
CA GLY A 100 10.25 -0.40 13.48
C GLY A 100 8.99 -0.83 14.25
N ILE A 101 8.00 0.04 14.37
CA ILE A 101 6.72 -0.25 15.05
C ILE A 101 5.85 -1.17 14.21
N ALA A 102 5.86 -0.98 12.89
CA ALA A 102 5.09 -1.75 11.94
C ALA A 102 5.93 -2.10 10.71
N THR A 103 5.42 -3.01 9.88
CA THR A 103 6.03 -3.40 8.60
C THR A 103 5.13 -2.98 7.45
N LEU A 104 5.65 -3.05 6.24
CA LEU A 104 4.87 -2.78 5.02
C LEU A 104 3.60 -3.64 4.94
N LYS A 105 3.64 -4.87 5.49
CA LYS A 105 2.49 -5.77 5.52
C LYS A 105 1.43 -5.42 6.56
N THR A 106 1.82 -4.74 7.64
CA THR A 106 0.95 -4.48 8.80
C THR A 106 0.38 -3.08 8.85
N VAL A 107 0.94 -2.13 8.09
CA VAL A 107 0.41 -0.77 8.00
C VAL A 107 -0.90 -0.72 7.22
N ILE A 108 -1.68 0.33 7.45
CA ILE A 108 -2.94 0.56 6.74
C ILE A 108 -2.63 1.12 5.35
N GLY A 109 -2.92 0.37 4.29
CA GLY A 109 -2.69 0.77 2.91
C GLY A 109 -3.96 1.13 2.14
N CYS A 110 -5.06 0.41 2.38
CA CYS A 110 -6.36 0.66 1.76
C CYS A 110 -7.50 0.32 2.74
N ARG A 111 -8.74 0.69 2.36
CA ARG A 111 -9.90 0.46 3.24
C ARG A 111 -10.13 -1.02 3.56
N ASP A 112 -9.87 -1.90 2.60
CA ASP A 112 -10.06 -3.35 2.79
C ASP A 112 -9.12 -3.88 3.88
N ASP A 113 -7.93 -3.32 4.04
CA ASP A 113 -7.01 -3.67 5.12
C ASP A 113 -7.65 -3.45 6.50
N ILE A 114 -8.35 -2.33 6.69
CA ILE A 114 -9.03 -2.03 7.94
C ILE A 114 -10.11 -3.04 8.23
N MET A 115 -10.96 -3.35 7.24
CA MET A 115 -12.03 -4.34 7.40
C MET A 115 -11.47 -5.69 7.84
N VAL A 116 -10.50 -6.19 7.09
CA VAL A 116 -9.89 -7.51 7.34
C VAL A 116 -9.22 -7.52 8.71
N TYR A 117 -8.43 -6.50 9.02
CA TYR A 117 -7.72 -6.43 10.30
C TYR A 117 -8.67 -6.41 11.50
N LEU A 118 -9.68 -5.55 11.49
CA LEU A 118 -10.62 -5.42 12.59
C LEU A 118 -11.50 -6.68 12.76
N MET A 119 -11.93 -7.29 11.67
CA MET A 119 -12.69 -8.54 11.72
C MET A 119 -11.84 -9.69 12.27
N HIS A 120 -10.58 -9.80 11.87
CA HIS A 120 -9.65 -10.79 12.42
C HIS A 120 -9.33 -10.53 13.89
N ALA A 121 -9.32 -9.29 14.33
CA ALA A 121 -9.17 -8.94 15.73
C ALA A 121 -10.36 -9.35 16.61
N GLY A 122 -11.54 -9.52 16.00
CA GLY A 122 -12.75 -9.97 16.68
C GLY A 122 -13.88 -8.94 16.75
N LEU A 123 -13.73 -7.77 16.10
CA LEU A 123 -14.81 -6.79 16.05
C LEU A 123 -15.98 -7.31 15.23
N ASP A 124 -17.19 -6.91 15.63
CA ASP A 124 -18.40 -7.12 14.85
C ASP A 124 -18.24 -6.56 13.43
N PRO A 125 -18.62 -7.30 12.36
CA PRO A 125 -18.46 -6.86 10.98
C PRO A 125 -19.09 -5.50 10.68
N LYS A 126 -20.25 -5.21 11.26
CA LYS A 126 -20.94 -3.94 11.10
C LYS A 126 -20.15 -2.78 11.72
N MET A 127 -19.59 -3.00 12.90
CA MET A 127 -18.73 -2.01 13.54
C MET A 127 -17.42 -1.81 12.78
N ALA A 128 -16.79 -2.89 12.33
CA ALA A 128 -15.59 -2.83 11.50
C ALA A 128 -15.83 -2.03 10.22
N PHE A 129 -16.95 -2.25 9.55
CA PHE A 129 -17.37 -1.47 8.37
C PHE A 129 -17.56 0.01 8.70
N THR A 130 -18.22 0.33 9.80
CA THR A 130 -18.47 1.71 10.21
C THR A 130 -17.17 2.44 10.53
N ILE A 131 -16.26 1.81 11.26
CA ILE A 131 -14.93 2.35 11.55
C ILE A 131 -14.17 2.62 10.24
N MET A 132 -14.14 1.64 9.35
CA MET A 132 -13.50 1.77 8.05
C MET A 132 -14.06 2.95 7.25
N GLU A 133 -15.37 3.11 7.19
CA GLU A 133 -16.00 4.23 6.47
C GLU A 133 -15.64 5.60 7.08
N ARG A 134 -15.56 5.70 8.40
CA ARG A 134 -15.13 6.93 9.09
C ARG A 134 -13.67 7.26 8.76
N VAL A 135 -12.81 6.25 8.82
CA VAL A 135 -11.38 6.41 8.53
C VAL A 135 -11.13 6.81 7.06
N ARG A 136 -11.69 6.07 6.11
CA ARG A 136 -11.42 6.33 4.70
C ARG A 136 -11.90 7.70 4.21
N LYS A 137 -12.95 8.24 4.82
CA LYS A 137 -13.49 9.57 4.50
C LYS A 137 -12.81 10.71 5.26
N GLY A 138 -11.82 10.41 6.09
CA GLY A 138 -11.15 11.41 6.93
C GLY A 138 -12.05 11.99 8.01
N MET A 139 -13.05 11.24 8.45
CA MET A 139 -14.05 11.68 9.43
C MET A 139 -13.68 11.37 10.88
N TRP A 140 -12.60 10.61 11.11
CA TRP A 140 -12.25 10.12 12.45
C TRP A 140 -12.18 11.22 13.52
N LEU A 141 -11.54 12.33 13.18
CA LEU A 141 -11.42 13.47 14.09
C LEU A 141 -12.62 14.44 14.02
N LYS A 142 -13.55 14.24 13.08
CA LYS A 142 -14.72 15.10 12.86
C LYS A 142 -16.00 14.56 13.48
N ILE A 143 -16.07 13.25 13.77
CA ILE A 143 -17.19 12.64 14.47
C ILE A 143 -17.19 13.08 15.95
N SER A 144 -18.30 12.86 16.65
CA SER A 144 -18.38 13.20 18.07
C SER A 144 -17.36 12.40 18.88
N GLU A 145 -16.91 13.00 19.97
CA GLU A 145 -15.99 12.32 20.88
C GLU A 145 -16.61 11.04 21.46
N GLU A 146 -17.89 11.06 21.75
CA GLU A 146 -18.64 9.90 22.23
C GLU A 146 -18.62 8.75 21.22
N GLU A 147 -18.91 9.03 19.94
CA GLU A 147 -18.87 8.03 18.87
C GLU A 147 -17.46 7.46 18.71
N ARG A 148 -16.44 8.33 18.65
CA ARG A 148 -15.05 7.93 18.51
C ARG A 148 -14.57 7.09 19.68
N ASN A 149 -14.87 7.48 20.92
CA ASN A 149 -14.49 6.73 22.10
C ASN A 149 -15.14 5.34 22.15
N GLY A 150 -16.37 5.19 21.66
CA GLY A 150 -17.02 3.90 21.49
C GLY A 150 -16.24 2.96 20.55
N TYR A 151 -15.76 3.48 19.43
CA TYR A 151 -14.93 2.71 18.51
C TYR A 151 -13.56 2.37 19.10
N ILE A 152 -12.91 3.32 19.75
CA ILE A 152 -11.60 3.13 20.39
C ILE A 152 -11.71 2.06 21.49
N GLN A 153 -12.76 2.10 22.29
CA GLN A 153 -12.99 1.11 23.34
C GLN A 153 -13.15 -0.29 22.75
N ALA A 154 -13.97 -0.45 21.71
CA ALA A 154 -14.16 -1.74 21.04
C ALA A 154 -12.84 -2.27 20.43
N MET A 155 -12.03 -1.39 19.84
CA MET A 155 -10.74 -1.76 19.29
C MET A 155 -9.77 -2.21 20.41
N ARG A 156 -9.67 -1.49 21.52
CA ARG A 156 -8.82 -1.85 22.65
C ARG A 156 -9.24 -3.14 23.33
N GLU A 157 -10.54 -3.39 23.48
CA GLU A 157 -11.09 -4.64 24.03
C GLU A 157 -10.72 -5.87 23.17
N ASN A 158 -10.48 -5.66 21.87
CA ASN A 158 -10.06 -6.70 20.93
C ASN A 158 -8.54 -6.68 20.64
N ASN A 159 -7.77 -6.06 21.53
CA ASN A 159 -6.30 -6.00 21.46
C ASN A 159 -5.74 -5.31 20.20
N VAL A 160 -6.48 -4.38 19.63
CA VAL A 160 -5.95 -3.52 18.55
C VAL A 160 -4.94 -2.56 19.17
N PRO A 161 -3.68 -2.53 18.68
CA PRO A 161 -2.65 -1.71 19.30
C PRO A 161 -2.92 -0.22 19.11
N ASP A 162 -2.44 0.59 20.06
CA ASP A 162 -2.66 2.04 20.04
C ASP A 162 -2.08 2.71 18.78
N TRP A 163 -0.94 2.24 18.26
CA TRP A 163 -0.37 2.79 17.03
C TRP A 163 -1.32 2.64 15.84
N TYR A 164 -2.10 1.54 15.78
CA TYR A 164 -3.08 1.30 14.73
C TYR A 164 -4.24 2.30 14.83
N ILE A 165 -4.76 2.51 16.04
CA ILE A 165 -5.84 3.48 16.31
C ILE A 165 -5.38 4.90 15.96
N GLU A 166 -4.17 5.27 16.33
CA GLU A 166 -3.56 6.56 16.01
C GLU A 166 -3.37 6.74 14.49
N SER A 167 -2.90 5.70 13.81
CA SER A 167 -2.77 5.69 12.35
C SER A 167 -4.11 5.94 11.65
N CYS A 168 -5.20 5.32 12.13
CA CYS A 168 -6.55 5.59 11.65
C CYS A 168 -6.92 7.07 11.73
N GLY A 169 -6.54 7.74 12.81
CA GLY A 169 -6.83 9.16 13.03
C GLY A 169 -6.08 10.12 12.11
N LYS A 170 -4.95 9.72 11.57
CA LYS A 170 -4.12 10.53 10.67
C LYS A 170 -4.63 10.55 9.22
N ILE A 171 -5.39 9.55 8.82
CA ILE A 171 -5.84 9.38 7.42
C ILE A 171 -6.91 10.40 7.06
N LYS A 172 -6.70 11.13 5.97
CA LYS A 172 -7.68 12.07 5.42
C LYS A 172 -8.47 11.51 4.25
N TYR A 173 -7.83 10.69 3.44
CA TYR A 173 -8.47 9.98 2.35
C TYR A 173 -7.74 8.67 2.08
N MET A 174 -8.50 7.62 1.86
CA MET A 174 -7.96 6.29 1.62
C MET A 174 -8.52 5.69 0.34
N PHE A 175 -7.63 5.05 -0.42
CA PHE A 175 -7.99 4.34 -1.63
C PHE A 175 -8.81 3.08 -1.29
N PRO A 176 -9.87 2.77 -2.08
CA PRO A 176 -10.74 1.64 -1.74
C PRO A 176 -10.02 0.28 -1.80
N LYS A 177 -9.24 0.08 -2.86
CA LYS A 177 -8.51 -1.17 -3.10
C LYS A 177 -7.37 -0.91 -4.09
N ALA A 178 -6.23 -1.54 -3.90
CA ALA A 178 -5.14 -1.51 -4.87
C ALA A 178 -5.54 -2.17 -6.19
N HIS A 179 -5.10 -1.60 -7.27
CA HIS A 179 -5.36 -2.13 -8.61
C HIS A 179 -4.39 -3.23 -8.99
#